data_5b7cb3acb8ab2ec6f9b544ff31f1d697
#
_entry.id   5b7cb3acb8ab2ec6f9b544ff31f1d697
#
_cell.length_a   1.000
_cell.length_b   1.000
_cell.length_c   1.000
_cell.angle_alpha   90.00
_cell.angle_beta   90.00
_cell.angle_gamma   90.00
#
_symmetry.space_group_name_H-M   'P 1'
#
loop_
_entity.id
_entity.type
_entity.pdbx_description
1 polymer ?
#
loop_
_entity_poly.entity_id
_entity_poly.type
_entity_poly.pdbx_seq_one_letter_code
_entity_poly.pdbx_strand_id
1 'polypeptide(L)'
;MGTVGSLVGAVLTIPPLVYILNPSIESNLQGQSDIPEGWHELGSVFEIPSGEPKLYRVEFPQNQTYDGGGPILGEGSIINAVYVSWRDGELPSILEGGSPGSLSASEIEELTQQINVMSNHCAHLGCPVRWFPEREEMLCPCHGGIYDINGGLLAGPPPQDLFKYDFEIREDGRIYVRHEFTNGKPWVV
;
A
#
# COMPACT_ATOMS: atom_id res chain seq x y z
N MET A 1 57.92 18.89 12.64
CA MET A 1 56.82 18.68 13.63
C MET A 1 55.42 18.87 13.01
N GLY A 2 55.25 19.56 11.87
CA GLY A 2 53.95 19.80 11.25
C GLY A 2 53.22 18.57 10.69
N THR A 3 53.95 17.64 10.09
CA THR A 3 53.36 16.45 9.40
C THR A 3 52.68 15.45 10.36
N VAL A 4 53.24 15.26 11.54
CA VAL A 4 52.65 14.32 12.56
C VAL A 4 51.37 14.90 13.15
N GLY A 5 51.35 16.21 13.42
CA GLY A 5 50.15 16.88 13.89
C GLY A 5 48.98 16.86 12.90
N SER A 6 49.28 17.02 11.61
CA SER A 6 48.26 16.92 10.56
C SER A 6 47.68 15.51 10.40
N LEU A 7 48.51 14.48 10.51
CA LEU A 7 48.06 13.09 10.47
C LEU A 7 47.16 12.71 11.67
N VAL A 8 47.57 13.12 12.86
CA VAL A 8 46.76 12.90 14.06
C VAL A 8 45.42 13.64 14.00
N GLY A 9 45.46 14.89 13.55
CA GLY A 9 44.23 15.66 13.32
C GLY A 9 43.28 15.01 12.34
N ALA A 10 43.80 14.52 11.20
CA ALA A 10 42.99 13.82 10.22
C ALA A 10 42.34 12.53 10.75
N VAL A 11 43.10 11.71 11.47
CA VAL A 11 42.59 10.44 12.06
C VAL A 11 41.50 10.69 13.10
N LEU A 12 41.56 11.79 13.83
CA LEU A 12 40.56 12.11 14.84
C LEU A 12 39.32 12.83 14.30
N THR A 13 39.43 13.54 13.21
CA THR A 13 38.32 14.36 12.68
C THR A 13 37.60 13.71 11.51
N ILE A 14 38.27 12.95 10.64
CA ILE A 14 37.64 12.35 9.48
C ILE A 14 36.57 11.32 9.84
N PRO A 15 36.81 10.35 10.73
CA PRO A 15 35.80 9.35 11.06
C PRO A 15 34.48 9.93 11.60
N PRO A 16 34.49 10.86 12.60
CA PRO A 16 33.24 11.43 13.06
C PRO A 16 32.57 12.32 12.01
N LEU A 17 33.32 13.00 11.15
CA LEU A 17 32.78 13.79 10.04
C LEU A 17 32.12 12.88 8.99
N VAL A 18 32.78 11.77 8.64
CA VAL A 18 32.19 10.77 7.73
C VAL A 18 30.95 10.18 8.37
N TYR A 19 30.94 9.82 9.65
CA TYR A 19 29.77 9.30 10.33
C TYR A 19 28.58 10.27 10.33
N ILE A 20 28.82 11.57 10.57
CA ILE A 20 27.77 12.60 10.57
C ILE A 20 27.24 12.90 9.17
N LEU A 21 28.11 12.89 8.17
CA LEU A 21 27.77 13.24 6.78
C LEU A 21 27.31 12.04 5.94
N ASN A 22 27.62 10.81 6.40
CA ASN A 22 27.28 9.60 5.66
C ASN A 22 25.79 9.49 5.27
N PRO A 23 24.83 9.75 6.18
CA PRO A 23 23.40 9.72 5.81
C PRO A 23 23.05 10.71 4.69
N SER A 24 23.67 11.91 4.73
CA SER A 24 23.42 12.94 3.73
C SER A 24 24.15 12.67 2.41
N ILE A 25 25.27 11.97 2.47
CA ILE A 25 26.04 11.57 1.29
C ILE A 25 25.38 10.37 0.63
N GLU A 26 24.97 9.38 1.39
CA GLU A 26 24.25 8.21 0.87
C GLU A 26 22.92 8.61 0.23
N SER A 27 22.15 9.47 0.86
CA SER A 27 20.90 9.95 0.28
C SER A 27 21.09 10.76 -1.03
N ASN A 28 22.24 11.41 -1.21
CA ASN A 28 22.55 12.15 -2.42
C ASN A 28 23.30 11.31 -3.48
N LEU A 29 24.06 10.29 -3.07
CA LEU A 29 24.80 9.39 -3.98
C LEU A 29 23.95 8.20 -4.44
N GLN A 30 23.04 7.75 -3.62
CA GLN A 30 21.95 6.82 -4.04
C GLN A 30 20.86 7.57 -4.80
N GLY A 31 21.29 8.68 -5.43
CA GLY A 31 20.51 9.58 -6.20
C GLY A 31 19.32 8.91 -6.82
N GLN A 32 18.13 9.39 -6.42
CA GLN A 32 16.90 8.84 -6.94
C GLN A 32 17.01 7.32 -7.05
N SER A 33 16.72 6.63 -5.96
CA SER A 33 16.25 5.28 -6.13
C SER A 33 15.20 5.40 -7.22
N ASP A 34 15.49 4.90 -8.40
CA ASP A 34 14.46 4.39 -9.27
C ASP A 34 13.71 3.41 -8.38
N ILE A 35 12.77 3.94 -7.59
CA ILE A 35 11.76 3.11 -6.95
C ILE A 35 11.16 2.43 -8.16
N PRO A 36 11.41 1.15 -8.39
CA PRO A 36 10.76 0.49 -9.47
C PRO A 36 9.29 0.77 -9.21
N GLU A 37 8.56 1.31 -10.16
CA GLU A 37 7.11 1.38 -10.08
C GLU A 37 6.61 -0.06 -10.02
N GLY A 38 6.81 -0.69 -8.84
CA GLY A 38 6.58 -2.10 -8.63
C GLY A 38 5.09 -2.32 -8.47
N TRP A 39 4.45 -2.76 -9.51
CA TRP A 39 3.14 -3.36 -9.45
C TRP A 39 3.24 -4.73 -8.80
N HIS A 40 2.45 -4.97 -7.77
CA HIS A 40 2.37 -6.24 -7.06
C HIS A 40 1.04 -6.90 -7.34
N GLU A 41 1.08 -8.16 -7.75
CA GLU A 41 -0.12 -8.94 -8.02
C GLU A 41 -0.86 -9.24 -6.72
N LEU A 42 -2.17 -9.00 -6.70
CA LEU A 42 -3.07 -9.41 -5.62
C LEU A 42 -3.75 -10.74 -5.92
N GLY A 43 -4.31 -10.89 -7.10
CA GLY A 43 -5.11 -12.03 -7.50
C GLY A 43 -6.01 -11.69 -8.69
N SER A 44 -7.03 -12.49 -8.92
CA SER A 44 -7.92 -12.32 -10.06
C SER A 44 -9.26 -11.70 -9.68
N VAL A 45 -9.83 -10.86 -10.57
CA VAL A 45 -11.20 -10.32 -10.43
C VAL A 45 -12.25 -11.42 -10.32
N PHE A 46 -11.99 -12.58 -10.93
CA PHE A 46 -12.90 -13.75 -10.90
C PHE A 46 -12.95 -14.46 -9.54
N GLU A 47 -12.05 -14.12 -8.63
CA GLU A 47 -11.99 -14.71 -7.29
C GLU A 47 -12.65 -13.86 -6.21
N ILE A 48 -13.12 -12.66 -6.55
CA ILE A 48 -13.73 -11.75 -5.60
C ILE A 48 -15.19 -12.16 -5.39
N PRO A 49 -15.59 -12.49 -4.15
CA PRO A 49 -16.96 -12.89 -3.88
C PRO A 49 -17.93 -11.71 -4.01
N SER A 50 -19.20 -12.03 -4.25
CA SER A 50 -20.28 -11.06 -4.11
C SER A 50 -20.67 -10.92 -2.63
N GLY A 51 -20.99 -9.70 -2.21
CA GLY A 51 -21.51 -9.41 -0.87
C GLY A 51 -20.47 -9.31 0.24
N GLU A 52 -19.20 -9.64 -0.02
CA GLU A 52 -18.14 -9.53 0.98
C GLU A 52 -16.79 -9.15 0.38
N PRO A 53 -15.95 -8.42 1.13
CA PRO A 53 -14.61 -8.09 0.68
C PRO A 53 -13.67 -9.28 0.86
N LYS A 54 -12.81 -9.52 -0.11
CA LYS A 54 -11.72 -10.49 -0.03
C LYS A 54 -10.45 -9.82 0.50
N LEU A 55 -9.80 -10.44 1.48
CA LEU A 55 -8.55 -9.95 2.05
C LEU A 55 -7.36 -10.62 1.38
N TYR A 56 -6.50 -9.80 0.80
CA TYR A 56 -5.22 -10.21 0.25
C TYR A 56 -4.06 -9.74 1.12
N ARG A 57 -2.94 -10.43 1.02
CA ARG A 57 -1.66 -9.98 1.60
C ARG A 57 -0.73 -9.63 0.47
N VAL A 58 -0.12 -8.48 0.55
CA VAL A 58 0.86 -8.01 -0.43
C VAL A 58 2.12 -7.57 0.32
N GLU A 59 3.26 -7.89 -0.25
CA GLU A 59 4.56 -7.55 0.29
C GLU A 59 5.18 -6.43 -0.56
N PHE A 60 5.36 -5.26 0.05
CA PHE A 60 6.01 -4.14 -0.59
C PHE A 60 7.46 -4.05 -0.12
N PRO A 61 8.43 -3.84 -1.01
CA PRO A 61 9.80 -3.53 -0.61
C PRO A 61 9.85 -2.27 0.27
N GLN A 62 10.72 -2.25 1.27
CA GLN A 62 10.82 -1.09 2.18
C GLN A 62 11.21 0.21 1.48
N ASN A 63 11.90 0.14 0.34
CA ASN A 63 12.23 1.30 -0.48
C ASN A 63 11.01 1.94 -1.16
N GLN A 64 9.85 1.30 -1.11
CA GLN A 64 8.57 1.83 -1.60
C GLN A 64 7.72 2.41 -0.47
N THR A 65 8.28 2.61 0.71
CA THR A 65 7.56 3.25 1.79
C THR A 65 7.35 4.74 1.53
N TYR A 66 6.23 5.25 2.03
CA TYR A 66 5.71 6.60 1.85
C TYR A 66 6.67 7.74 2.07
N ASP A 67 7.61 7.57 2.98
CA ASP A 67 8.36 8.67 3.55
C ASP A 67 9.62 9.03 2.76
N GLY A 68 9.89 8.36 1.63
CA GLY A 68 11.19 8.49 0.98
C GLY A 68 12.33 8.18 1.97
N GLY A 69 11.98 7.63 3.12
CA GLY A 69 12.91 7.13 4.11
C GLY A 69 13.66 5.99 3.48
N GLY A 70 14.92 6.21 3.16
CA GLY A 70 15.79 5.18 2.69
C GLY A 70 15.77 3.97 3.63
N PRO A 71 16.35 2.85 3.23
CA PRO A 71 16.25 1.60 3.95
C PRO A 71 16.68 1.80 5.41
N ILE A 72 15.72 1.71 6.31
CA ILE A 72 16.00 1.60 7.73
C ILE A 72 16.62 0.22 7.91
N LEU A 73 17.94 0.14 7.74
CA LEU A 73 18.75 -1.04 8.03
C LEU A 73 18.32 -2.35 7.32
N GLY A 74 18.68 -2.49 6.05
CA GLY A 74 18.67 -3.78 5.35
C GLY A 74 17.52 -3.98 4.37
N GLU A 75 17.64 -4.99 3.55
CA GLU A 75 16.61 -5.47 2.63
C GLU A 75 15.42 -5.97 3.45
N GLY A 76 14.42 -5.12 3.64
CA GLY A 76 13.20 -5.45 4.33
C GLY A 76 12.01 -5.29 3.41
N SER A 77 10.91 -5.94 3.74
CA SER A 77 9.63 -5.75 3.11
C SER A 77 8.56 -5.46 4.16
N ILE A 78 7.53 -4.76 3.75
CA ILE A 78 6.36 -4.51 4.58
C ILE A 78 5.21 -5.34 4.03
N ILE A 79 4.64 -6.19 4.89
CA ILE A 79 3.46 -6.95 4.53
C ILE A 79 2.23 -6.14 4.88
N ASN A 80 1.48 -5.73 3.87
CA ASN A 80 0.20 -5.06 4.03
C ASN A 80 -0.94 -6.01 3.70
N ALA A 81 -2.08 -5.77 4.34
CA ALA A 81 -3.32 -6.43 3.99
C ALA A 81 -4.22 -5.46 3.20
N VAL A 82 -4.78 -5.97 2.11
CA VAL A 82 -5.57 -5.22 1.15
C VAL A 82 -6.94 -5.87 1.02
N TYR A 83 -7.99 -5.12 1.29
CA TYR A 83 -9.34 -5.54 0.98
C TYR A 83 -9.69 -5.20 -0.46
N VAL A 84 -10.27 -6.17 -1.15
CA VAL A 84 -10.83 -5.98 -2.49
C VAL A 84 -12.30 -6.37 -2.44
N SER A 85 -13.18 -5.48 -2.88
CA SER A 85 -14.62 -5.72 -2.92
C SER A 85 -15.24 -5.18 -4.20
N TRP A 86 -16.35 -5.73 -4.61
CA TRP A 86 -17.20 -5.09 -5.60
C TRP A 86 -17.92 -3.90 -4.98
N ARG A 87 -18.18 -2.88 -5.79
CA ARG A 87 -18.95 -1.71 -5.36
C ARG A 87 -20.33 -2.15 -4.90
N ASP A 88 -20.72 -1.70 -3.73
CA ASP A 88 -21.99 -2.06 -3.06
C ASP A 88 -22.19 -3.58 -2.86
N GLY A 89 -21.12 -4.36 -2.99
CA GLY A 89 -21.14 -5.82 -2.88
C GLY A 89 -21.71 -6.55 -4.10
N GLU A 90 -22.08 -5.84 -5.16
CA GLU A 90 -22.72 -6.42 -6.33
C GLU A 90 -21.69 -6.97 -7.34
N LEU A 91 -21.84 -8.24 -7.73
CA LEU A 91 -21.02 -8.82 -8.77
C LEU A 91 -21.33 -8.16 -10.11
N PRO A 92 -20.34 -7.63 -10.84
CA PRO A 92 -20.56 -7.07 -12.17
C PRO A 92 -21.16 -8.09 -13.15
N SER A 93 -22.19 -7.69 -13.89
CA SER A 93 -22.89 -8.57 -14.82
C SER A 93 -21.99 -9.18 -15.91
N ILE A 94 -20.92 -8.48 -16.24
CA ILE A 94 -19.89 -8.94 -17.20
C ILE A 94 -19.16 -10.21 -16.72
N LEU A 95 -19.14 -10.47 -15.40
CA LEU A 95 -18.53 -11.64 -14.81
C LEU A 95 -19.54 -12.78 -14.60
N GLU A 96 -20.83 -12.54 -14.79
CA GLU A 96 -21.87 -13.56 -14.70
C GLU A 96 -21.75 -14.53 -15.88
N GLY A 97 -21.23 -15.73 -15.60
CA GLY A 97 -21.04 -16.78 -16.61
C GLY A 97 -19.75 -16.68 -17.44
N GLY A 98 -18.86 -15.76 -17.07
CA GLY A 98 -17.55 -15.59 -17.71
C GLY A 98 -16.58 -16.71 -17.35
N SER A 99 -16.05 -17.38 -18.38
CA SER A 99 -14.83 -18.18 -18.24
C SER A 99 -13.64 -17.21 -18.13
N PRO A 100 -12.61 -17.51 -17.35
CA PRO A 100 -11.42 -16.67 -17.31
C PRO A 100 -10.77 -16.63 -18.69
N GLY A 101 -11.08 -15.61 -19.45
CA GLY A 101 -10.56 -15.30 -20.77
C GLY A 101 -9.87 -13.95 -20.76
N SER A 102 -9.33 -13.57 -21.89
CA SER A 102 -8.76 -12.22 -22.02
C SER A 102 -9.88 -11.18 -22.01
N LEU A 103 -9.75 -10.18 -21.11
CA LEU A 103 -10.64 -9.06 -21.02
C LEU A 103 -10.30 -8.01 -22.08
N SER A 104 -11.31 -7.44 -22.71
CA SER A 104 -11.14 -6.28 -23.57
C SER A 104 -10.89 -4.99 -22.76
N ALA A 105 -10.38 -3.96 -23.41
CA ALA A 105 -10.13 -2.67 -22.76
C ALA A 105 -11.40 -2.04 -22.18
N SER A 106 -12.56 -2.21 -22.82
CA SER A 106 -13.85 -1.71 -22.33
C SER A 106 -14.35 -2.46 -21.11
N GLU A 107 -14.10 -3.78 -21.03
CA GLU A 107 -14.44 -4.59 -19.87
C GLU A 107 -13.53 -4.26 -18.68
N ILE A 108 -12.25 -4.03 -18.92
CA ILE A 108 -11.32 -3.57 -17.88
C ILE A 108 -11.75 -2.23 -17.31
N GLU A 109 -12.11 -1.27 -18.18
CA GLU A 109 -12.60 0.05 -17.74
C GLU A 109 -13.86 -0.08 -16.87
N GLU A 110 -14.83 -0.89 -17.31
CA GLU A 110 -16.05 -1.15 -16.54
C GLU A 110 -15.75 -1.77 -15.18
N LEU A 111 -14.93 -2.82 -15.13
CA LEU A 111 -14.53 -3.49 -13.88
C LEU A 111 -13.76 -2.55 -12.95
N THR A 112 -12.89 -1.70 -13.50
CA THR A 112 -12.13 -0.72 -12.72
C THR A 112 -13.04 0.27 -11.99
N GLN A 113 -14.18 0.62 -12.57
CA GLN A 113 -15.16 1.49 -11.93
C GLN A 113 -16.02 0.78 -10.89
N GLN A 114 -16.11 -0.55 -10.93
CA GLN A 114 -16.96 -1.35 -10.04
C GLN A 114 -16.19 -2.04 -8.92
N ILE A 115 -14.89 -1.87 -8.82
CA ILE A 115 -14.04 -2.51 -7.80
C ILE A 115 -13.50 -1.48 -6.81
N ASN A 116 -13.36 -1.88 -5.56
CA ASN A 116 -12.63 -1.14 -4.52
C ASN A 116 -11.40 -1.93 -4.10
N VAL A 117 -10.25 -1.28 -4.09
CA VAL A 117 -8.98 -1.84 -3.59
C VAL A 117 -8.53 -0.96 -2.42
N MET A 118 -8.61 -1.49 -1.21
CA MET A 118 -8.53 -0.69 0.01
C MET A 118 -7.51 -1.24 0.99
N SER A 119 -6.87 -0.35 1.71
CA SER A 119 -6.05 -0.73 2.87
C SER A 119 -6.93 -1.28 3.99
N ASN A 120 -6.46 -2.30 4.69
CA ASN A 120 -7.13 -2.75 5.90
C ASN A 120 -6.78 -1.89 7.13
N HIS A 121 -6.00 -0.82 6.96
CA HIS A 121 -5.63 0.08 8.04
C HIS A 121 -6.68 1.17 8.24
N CYS A 122 -7.18 1.25 9.47
CA CYS A 122 -8.13 2.29 9.88
C CYS A 122 -7.54 3.69 9.68
N ALA A 123 -8.31 4.59 9.07
CA ALA A 123 -7.89 5.97 8.81
C ALA A 123 -7.70 6.82 10.09
N HIS A 124 -8.04 6.28 11.28
CA HIS A 124 -7.76 6.93 12.55
C HIS A 124 -6.28 6.87 12.93
N LEU A 125 -5.79 5.67 13.27
CA LEU A 125 -4.42 5.44 13.74
C LEU A 125 -3.83 4.12 13.19
N GLY A 126 -4.30 3.64 12.05
CA GLY A 126 -3.69 2.50 11.35
C GLY A 126 -4.03 1.12 11.92
N CYS A 127 -4.94 0.99 12.91
CA CYS A 127 -5.33 -0.33 13.40
C CYS A 127 -5.99 -1.17 12.29
N PRO A 128 -5.73 -2.50 12.22
CA PRO A 128 -6.39 -3.34 11.24
C PRO A 128 -7.90 -3.38 11.43
N VAL A 129 -8.66 -3.12 10.36
CA VAL A 129 -10.11 -3.31 10.36
C VAL A 129 -10.46 -4.77 10.01
N ARG A 130 -11.63 -5.23 10.45
CA ARG A 130 -12.12 -6.57 10.19
C ARG A 130 -13.53 -6.51 9.62
N TRP A 131 -13.80 -7.35 8.63
CA TRP A 131 -15.12 -7.54 8.07
C TRP A 131 -15.99 -8.40 8.98
N PHE A 132 -17.24 -7.98 9.15
CA PHE A 132 -18.28 -8.69 9.90
C PHE A 132 -19.47 -8.95 8.97
N PRO A 133 -19.59 -10.18 8.43
CA PRO A 133 -20.63 -10.51 7.44
C PRO A 133 -22.05 -10.28 7.94
N GLU A 134 -22.29 -10.52 9.24
CA GLU A 134 -23.63 -10.39 9.84
C GLU A 134 -24.13 -8.94 9.90
N ARG A 135 -23.21 -7.97 9.72
CA ARG A 135 -23.48 -6.53 9.77
C ARG A 135 -23.23 -5.86 8.42
N GLU A 136 -22.58 -6.57 7.51
CA GLU A 136 -22.08 -6.03 6.25
C GLU A 136 -21.19 -4.78 6.45
N GLU A 137 -20.40 -4.80 7.53
CA GLU A 137 -19.56 -3.68 7.96
C GLU A 137 -18.11 -4.11 8.25
N MET A 138 -17.19 -3.21 8.04
CA MET A 138 -15.81 -3.32 8.52
C MET A 138 -15.67 -2.57 9.85
N LEU A 139 -15.17 -3.22 10.89
CA LEU A 139 -14.99 -2.64 12.22
C LEU A 139 -13.52 -2.54 12.59
N CYS A 140 -13.13 -1.38 13.07
CA CYS A 140 -11.85 -1.16 13.74
C CYS A 140 -11.99 -1.47 15.25
N PRO A 141 -11.29 -2.47 15.79
CA PRO A 141 -11.46 -2.87 17.18
C PRO A 141 -10.82 -1.89 18.19
N CYS A 142 -9.94 -0.99 17.74
CA CYS A 142 -9.21 -0.09 18.62
C CYS A 142 -10.10 1.00 19.22
N HIS A 143 -10.88 1.71 18.39
CA HIS A 143 -11.70 2.84 18.84
C HIS A 143 -13.08 2.88 18.17
N GLY A 144 -13.51 1.78 17.55
CA GLY A 144 -14.86 1.65 17.01
C GLY A 144 -15.10 2.41 15.70
N GLY A 145 -14.09 2.59 14.86
CA GLY A 145 -14.32 3.05 13.49
C GLY A 145 -15.10 2.00 12.69
N ILE A 146 -16.18 2.41 12.02
CA ILE A 146 -17.07 1.54 11.24
C ILE A 146 -17.08 2.03 9.80
N TYR A 147 -16.94 1.10 8.88
CA TYR A 147 -16.92 1.38 7.45
C TYR A 147 -17.83 0.40 6.71
N ASP A 148 -18.42 0.84 5.61
CA ASP A 148 -19.18 -0.02 4.70
C ASP A 148 -18.28 -0.90 3.82
N ILE A 149 -18.90 -1.70 2.95
CA ILE A 149 -18.19 -2.59 2.01
C ILE A 149 -17.32 -1.84 0.99
N ASN A 150 -17.62 -0.56 0.72
CA ASN A 150 -16.84 0.32 -0.15
C ASN A 150 -15.68 1.00 0.58
N GLY A 151 -15.54 0.77 1.89
CA GLY A 151 -14.58 1.46 2.75
C GLY A 151 -15.02 2.87 3.14
N GLY A 152 -16.27 3.23 2.86
CA GLY A 152 -16.86 4.50 3.27
C GLY A 152 -17.06 4.56 4.78
N LEU A 153 -16.69 5.66 5.42
CA LEU A 153 -16.83 5.86 6.86
C LEU A 153 -18.30 5.99 7.25
N LEU A 154 -18.78 5.09 8.09
CA LEU A 154 -20.14 5.14 8.66
C LEU A 154 -20.18 5.79 10.03
N ALA A 155 -19.21 5.46 10.90
CA ALA A 155 -19.17 5.98 12.27
C ALA A 155 -17.79 5.85 12.92
N GLY A 156 -17.61 6.59 14.03
CA GLY A 156 -16.43 6.51 14.89
C GLY A 156 -15.46 7.67 14.69
N PRO A 157 -14.27 7.59 15.31
CA PRO A 157 -13.30 8.67 15.31
C PRO A 157 -12.46 8.84 14.03
N PRO A 158 -12.44 7.93 13.03
CA PRO A 158 -11.68 8.17 11.81
C PRO A 158 -12.11 9.46 11.11
N PRO A 159 -11.18 10.23 10.53
CA PRO A 159 -11.50 11.50 9.86
C PRO A 159 -12.02 11.31 8.42
N GLN A 160 -11.90 10.11 7.86
CA GLN A 160 -12.21 9.83 6.46
C GLN A 160 -12.40 8.33 6.20
N ASP A 161 -12.75 7.98 4.97
CA ASP A 161 -12.85 6.64 4.43
C ASP A 161 -11.53 5.86 4.53
N LEU A 162 -11.57 4.54 4.35
CA LEU A 162 -10.37 3.73 4.22
C LEU A 162 -9.53 4.22 3.04
N PHE A 163 -8.21 4.14 3.19
CA PHE A 163 -7.28 4.50 2.13
C PHE A 163 -7.43 3.54 0.95
N LYS A 164 -7.53 4.10 -0.26
CA LYS A 164 -7.67 3.34 -1.50
C LYS A 164 -6.34 3.31 -2.23
N TYR A 165 -5.89 2.11 -2.53
CA TYR A 165 -4.67 1.89 -3.32
C TYR A 165 -4.87 2.32 -4.77
N ASP A 166 -3.79 2.75 -5.40
CA ASP A 166 -3.69 2.80 -6.83
C ASP A 166 -3.51 1.38 -7.39
N PHE A 167 -4.34 1.02 -8.37
CA PHE A 167 -4.40 -0.34 -8.91
C PHE A 167 -4.69 -0.35 -10.40
N GLU A 168 -4.36 -1.46 -11.05
CA GLU A 168 -4.72 -1.75 -12.42
C GLU A 168 -5.26 -3.17 -12.57
N ILE A 169 -6.15 -3.39 -13.51
CA ILE A 169 -6.61 -4.71 -13.95
C ILE A 169 -5.99 -4.96 -15.32
N ARG A 170 -5.36 -6.12 -15.51
CA ARG A 170 -4.77 -6.50 -16.81
C ARG A 170 -5.71 -7.40 -17.60
N GLU A 171 -5.37 -7.60 -18.89
CA GLU A 171 -6.17 -8.39 -19.82
C GLU A 171 -6.46 -9.83 -19.37
N ASP A 172 -5.60 -10.39 -18.51
CA ASP A 172 -5.78 -11.71 -17.90
C ASP A 172 -6.71 -11.71 -16.68
N GLY A 173 -7.32 -10.56 -16.36
CA GLY A 173 -8.17 -10.35 -15.20
C GLY A 173 -7.44 -10.27 -13.87
N ARG A 174 -6.11 -10.18 -13.86
CA ARG A 174 -5.34 -10.01 -12.64
C ARG A 174 -5.31 -8.58 -12.19
N ILE A 175 -5.40 -8.40 -10.87
CA ILE A 175 -5.35 -7.11 -10.18
C ILE A 175 -3.92 -6.90 -9.70
N TYR A 176 -3.37 -5.76 -10.06
CA TYR A 176 -2.08 -5.30 -9.58
C TYR A 176 -2.24 -4.02 -8.76
N VAL A 177 -1.44 -3.88 -7.72
CA VAL A 177 -1.48 -2.74 -6.81
C VAL A 177 -0.07 -2.21 -6.62
N ARG A 178 0.06 -0.90 -6.45
CA ARG A 178 1.30 -0.28 -5.99
C ARG A 178 1.08 0.43 -4.67
N HIS A 179 2.17 0.66 -3.93
CA HIS A 179 2.10 1.26 -2.59
C HIS A 179 1.88 2.78 -2.68
N GLU A 180 0.84 3.17 -3.38
CA GLU A 180 0.35 4.53 -3.51
C GLU A 180 -1.14 4.59 -3.23
N PHE A 181 -1.62 5.73 -2.69
CA PHE A 181 -3.01 5.88 -2.32
C PHE A 181 -3.65 7.05 -3.06
N THR A 182 -4.86 6.85 -3.54
CA THR A 182 -5.59 7.83 -4.35
C THR A 182 -6.38 8.84 -3.54
N ASN A 183 -6.68 8.55 -2.28
CA ASN A 183 -7.52 9.37 -1.41
C ASN A 183 -6.81 9.88 -0.14
N GLY A 184 -5.50 10.10 -0.20
CA GLY A 184 -4.70 10.61 0.89
C GLY A 184 -3.66 9.61 1.39
N LYS A 185 -2.90 10.00 2.38
CA LYS A 185 -1.79 9.21 2.94
C LYS A 185 -2.11 8.72 4.34
N PRO A 186 -1.90 7.43 4.67
CA PRO A 186 -2.01 6.95 6.05
C PRO A 186 -1.01 7.66 6.96
N TRP A 187 -1.38 7.80 8.23
CA TRP A 187 -0.53 8.38 9.27
C TRP A 187 0.64 7.46 9.65
N VAL A 188 0.41 6.16 9.49
CA VAL A 188 1.35 5.10 9.86
C VAL A 188 1.38 4.09 8.72
N VAL A 189 2.56 3.76 8.33
CA VAL A 189 2.84 2.73 7.31
C VAL A 189 3.73 1.67 7.93
#